data_a2d730a9b50e57201cebc2fbe4810717
#
_entry.id   a2d730a9b50e57201cebc2fbe4810717
#
_cell.length_a   1.000
_cell.length_b   1.000
_cell.length_c   1.000
_cell.angle_alpha   90.00
_cell.angle_beta   90.00
_cell.angle_gamma   90.00
#
_symmetry.space_group_name_H-M   'P 1'
#
loop_
_entity.id
_entity.type
_entity.pdbx_description
1 polymer ?
#
loop_
_entity_poly.entity_id
_entity_poly.type
_entity_poly.pdbx_seq_one_letter_code
_entity_poly.pdbx_strand_id
1 'polypeptide(L)'
;MFGDNSSGFANENEIIDYLNTTKNYDNLNGNFKSFLSFLFRQNLNGKIIKAYKPTGQVKPDIGIIIDESEKYVSVKKGSGNSVHQEKLVQFESFLNTCGVSNEIINYLKEFHYGDGSTDGNGGDRIRASQWQAQNPQKITQINDALNTENMLMESLNRFLFMGNIPN
;
A
#
# COMPACT_ATOMS: atom_id res chain seq x y z
N MET A 1 -0.92 -19.63 10.29
CA MET A 1 -1.96 -19.82 9.25
C MET A 1 -1.70 -18.74 8.22
N PHE A 2 -1.13 -19.07 7.08
CA PHE A 2 -0.91 -18.11 5.99
C PHE A 2 -2.27 -17.78 5.38
N GLY A 3 -2.61 -16.49 5.31
CA GLY A 3 -3.86 -16.04 4.70
C GLY A 3 -3.93 -16.50 3.25
N ASP A 4 -5.06 -17.08 2.86
CA ASP A 4 -5.35 -17.45 1.48
C ASP A 4 -5.55 -16.17 0.64
N ASN A 5 -4.61 -15.90 -0.27
CA ASN A 5 -4.66 -14.76 -1.20
C ASN A 5 -5.62 -15.00 -2.38
N SER A 6 -6.28 -16.15 -2.47
CA SER A 6 -7.16 -16.50 -3.59
C SER A 6 -8.29 -15.50 -3.81
N SER A 7 -8.85 -14.93 -2.73
CA SER A 7 -9.92 -13.94 -2.81
C SER A 7 -9.48 -12.58 -3.39
N GLY A 8 -8.21 -12.23 -3.23
CA GLY A 8 -7.62 -11.01 -3.82
C GLY A 8 -7.49 -11.14 -5.33
N PHE A 9 -6.91 -12.24 -5.80
CA PHE A 9 -6.76 -12.53 -7.24
C PHE A 9 -8.11 -12.65 -7.96
N ALA A 10 -9.14 -13.24 -7.32
CA ALA A 10 -10.48 -13.32 -7.88
C ALA A 10 -11.05 -11.91 -8.13
N ASN A 11 -10.90 -11.00 -7.18
CA ASN A 11 -11.41 -9.64 -7.29
C ASN A 11 -10.69 -8.81 -8.37
N GLU A 12 -9.38 -8.98 -8.53
CA GLU A 12 -8.61 -8.35 -9.61
C GLU A 12 -9.10 -8.82 -10.98
N ASN A 13 -9.27 -10.13 -11.15
CA ASN A 13 -9.76 -10.73 -12.40
C ASN A 13 -11.20 -10.28 -12.70
N GLU A 14 -12.09 -10.22 -11.71
CA GLU A 14 -13.48 -9.72 -11.89
C GLU A 14 -13.49 -8.28 -12.42
N ILE A 15 -12.60 -7.41 -11.92
CA ILE A 15 -12.49 -6.02 -12.42
C ILE A 15 -11.98 -5.99 -13.85
N ILE A 16 -10.93 -6.76 -14.16
CA ILE A 16 -10.36 -6.84 -15.50
C ILE A 16 -11.40 -7.37 -16.50
N ASP A 17 -12.09 -8.45 -16.14
CA ASP A 17 -13.12 -9.07 -16.99
C ASP A 17 -14.29 -8.12 -17.20
N TYR A 18 -14.76 -7.41 -16.17
CA TYR A 18 -15.81 -6.42 -16.28
C TYR A 18 -15.42 -5.29 -17.25
N LEU A 19 -14.23 -4.72 -17.12
CA LEU A 19 -13.75 -3.65 -17.99
C LEU A 19 -13.59 -4.13 -19.45
N ASN A 20 -13.04 -5.32 -19.65
CA ASN A 20 -12.81 -5.88 -21.00
C ASN A 20 -14.10 -6.37 -21.67
N THR A 21 -15.08 -6.82 -20.90
CA THR A 21 -16.40 -7.23 -21.44
C THR A 21 -17.24 -6.02 -21.79
N THR A 22 -17.28 -5.01 -20.94
CA THR A 22 -18.02 -3.76 -21.17
C THR A 22 -17.39 -2.92 -22.28
N LYS A 23 -16.06 -2.90 -22.36
CA LYS A 23 -15.20 -2.25 -23.37
C LYS A 23 -15.39 -0.74 -23.54
N ASN A 24 -16.61 -0.22 -23.58
CA ASN A 24 -16.92 1.18 -23.84
C ASN A 24 -17.21 1.89 -22.53
N TYR A 25 -16.57 3.06 -22.32
CA TYR A 25 -16.76 3.88 -21.12
C TYR A 25 -18.25 4.21 -20.88
N ASP A 26 -19.01 4.52 -21.93
CA ASP A 26 -20.41 4.92 -21.81
C ASP A 26 -21.33 3.83 -21.24
N ASN A 27 -20.90 2.56 -21.36
CA ASN A 27 -21.64 1.40 -20.88
C ASN A 27 -21.27 1.00 -19.45
N LEU A 28 -20.25 1.63 -18.84
CA LEU A 28 -19.87 1.35 -17.46
C LEU A 28 -20.93 1.83 -16.47
N ASN A 29 -20.96 1.19 -15.30
CA ASN A 29 -21.74 1.71 -14.17
C ASN A 29 -21.15 3.03 -13.62
N GLY A 30 -21.96 3.76 -12.85
CA GLY A 30 -21.60 5.09 -12.35
C GLY A 30 -20.31 5.13 -11.52
N ASN A 31 -20.06 4.10 -10.72
CA ASN A 31 -18.86 4.02 -9.87
C ASN A 31 -17.59 3.91 -10.72
N PHE A 32 -17.58 3.03 -11.72
CA PHE A 32 -16.45 2.91 -12.64
C PHE A 32 -16.26 4.14 -13.52
N LYS A 33 -17.35 4.79 -13.97
CA LYS A 33 -17.27 6.07 -14.69
C LYS A 33 -16.56 7.14 -13.85
N SER A 34 -17.01 7.33 -12.61
CA SER A 34 -16.40 8.30 -11.68
C SER A 34 -14.94 7.97 -11.40
N PHE A 35 -14.62 6.71 -11.14
CA PHE A 35 -13.27 6.25 -10.89
C PHE A 35 -12.33 6.51 -12.09
N LEU A 36 -12.73 6.12 -13.30
CA LEU A 36 -11.90 6.31 -14.49
C LEU A 36 -11.75 7.78 -14.87
N SER A 37 -12.81 8.59 -14.72
CA SER A 37 -12.72 10.04 -14.92
C SER A 37 -11.73 10.69 -13.96
N PHE A 38 -11.72 10.28 -12.69
CA PHE A 38 -10.74 10.73 -11.70
C PHE A 38 -9.31 10.29 -12.07
N LEU A 39 -9.15 9.04 -12.49
CA LEU A 39 -7.84 8.44 -12.78
C LEU A 39 -7.19 9.06 -14.03
N PHE A 40 -7.95 9.24 -15.10
CA PHE A 40 -7.44 9.71 -16.38
C PHE A 40 -7.52 11.24 -16.56
N ARG A 41 -8.37 11.92 -15.80
CA ARG A 41 -8.54 13.39 -15.80
C ARG A 41 -8.79 13.99 -17.20
N GLN A 42 -9.54 13.28 -18.03
CA GLN A 42 -9.90 13.67 -19.39
C GLN A 42 -11.33 13.24 -19.73
N ASN A 43 -11.89 13.74 -20.85
CA ASN A 43 -13.16 13.25 -21.34
C ASN A 43 -13.01 11.83 -21.90
N LEU A 44 -13.77 10.88 -21.37
CA LEU A 44 -13.72 9.47 -21.73
C LEU A 44 -14.94 8.99 -22.54
N ASN A 45 -15.89 9.88 -22.88
CA ASN A 45 -17.09 9.52 -23.63
C ASN A 45 -16.72 8.88 -24.97
N GLY A 46 -17.34 7.76 -25.29
CA GLY A 46 -17.08 6.97 -26.50
C GLY A 46 -15.76 6.20 -26.52
N LYS A 47 -14.93 6.32 -25.47
CA LYS A 47 -13.61 5.67 -25.44
C LYS A 47 -13.68 4.19 -25.15
N ILE A 48 -12.75 3.46 -25.77
CA ILE A 48 -12.55 2.03 -25.55
C ILE A 48 -11.55 1.81 -24.44
N ILE A 49 -11.90 0.92 -23.52
CA ILE A 49 -11.12 0.57 -22.36
C ILE A 49 -10.52 -0.82 -22.56
N LYS A 50 -9.27 -0.99 -22.19
CA LYS A 50 -8.61 -2.29 -22.03
C LYS A 50 -8.02 -2.37 -20.62
N ALA A 51 -8.17 -3.53 -19.99
CA ALA A 51 -7.56 -3.79 -18.70
C ALA A 51 -6.77 -5.11 -18.76
N TYR A 52 -5.68 -5.19 -18.01
CA TYR A 52 -4.84 -6.38 -17.99
C TYR A 52 -4.13 -6.52 -16.66
N LYS A 53 -3.64 -7.72 -16.36
CA LYS A 53 -2.78 -7.98 -15.22
C LYS A 53 -1.33 -7.74 -15.61
N PRO A 54 -0.62 -6.78 -14.98
CA PRO A 54 0.80 -6.56 -15.25
C PRO A 54 1.62 -7.82 -14.94
N THR A 55 2.64 -8.10 -15.76
CA THR A 55 3.54 -9.24 -15.60
C THR A 55 4.82 -8.84 -14.86
N GLY A 56 5.44 -9.79 -14.15
CA GLY A 56 6.66 -9.56 -13.38
C GLY A 56 6.40 -9.18 -11.92
N GLN A 57 7.47 -8.83 -11.19
CA GLN A 57 7.39 -8.39 -9.80
C GLN A 57 7.09 -6.89 -9.72
N VAL A 58 5.92 -6.49 -10.23
CA VAL A 58 5.45 -5.11 -10.18
C VAL A 58 4.36 -4.95 -9.14
N LYS A 59 4.29 -3.77 -8.50
CA LYS A 59 3.34 -3.51 -7.43
C LYS A 59 1.89 -3.36 -7.88
N PRO A 60 1.58 -2.72 -9.03
CA PRO A 60 0.19 -2.57 -9.46
C PRO A 60 -0.45 -3.93 -9.77
N ASP A 61 -1.71 -4.06 -9.37
CA ASP A 61 -2.49 -5.27 -9.59
C ASP A 61 -3.19 -5.27 -10.96
N ILE A 62 -3.52 -4.08 -11.49
CA ILE A 62 -4.22 -3.90 -12.77
C ILE A 62 -3.60 -2.73 -13.56
N GLY A 63 -3.34 -2.95 -14.85
CA GLY A 63 -3.11 -1.90 -15.85
C GLY A 63 -4.39 -1.59 -16.61
N ILE A 64 -4.70 -0.31 -16.81
CA ILE A 64 -5.86 0.17 -17.56
C ILE A 64 -5.38 1.10 -18.68
N ILE A 65 -5.77 0.80 -19.90
CA ILE A 65 -5.41 1.55 -21.11
C ILE A 65 -6.67 2.17 -21.71
N ILE A 66 -6.62 3.48 -21.96
CA ILE A 66 -7.63 4.22 -22.72
C ILE A 66 -6.89 5.09 -23.75
N ASP A 67 -7.15 4.85 -25.02
CA ASP A 67 -6.35 5.41 -26.14
C ASP A 67 -4.84 5.07 -25.97
N GLU A 68 -3.98 6.11 -25.93
CA GLU A 68 -2.54 5.97 -25.72
C GLU A 68 -2.15 6.15 -24.23
N SER A 69 -3.12 6.44 -23.38
CA SER A 69 -2.89 6.66 -21.95
C SER A 69 -3.01 5.36 -21.17
N GLU A 70 -2.02 5.08 -20.35
CA GLU A 70 -2.00 3.92 -19.46
C GLU A 70 -1.94 4.37 -18.00
N LYS A 71 -2.73 3.74 -17.14
CA LYS A 71 -2.76 3.96 -15.70
C LYS A 71 -2.72 2.64 -14.94
N TYR A 72 -2.09 2.67 -13.79
CA TYR A 72 -1.90 1.50 -12.94
C TYR A 72 -2.65 1.69 -11.63
N VAL A 73 -3.29 0.63 -11.15
CA VAL A 73 -4.04 0.64 -9.89
C VAL A 73 -3.72 -0.59 -9.05
N SER A 74 -3.73 -0.42 -7.73
CA SER A 74 -3.68 -1.52 -6.79
C SER A 74 -5.06 -1.73 -6.17
N VAL A 75 -5.49 -2.97 -6.13
CA VAL A 75 -6.81 -3.37 -5.61
C VAL A 75 -6.64 -3.87 -4.18
N LYS A 76 -7.43 -3.31 -3.27
CA LYS A 76 -7.46 -3.76 -1.87
C LYS A 76 -8.87 -4.24 -1.52
N LYS A 77 -8.98 -5.48 -1.06
CA LYS A 77 -10.24 -6.09 -0.63
C LYS A 77 -10.20 -6.42 0.86
N GLY A 78 -11.28 -6.13 1.55
CA GLY A 78 -11.48 -6.53 2.93
C GLY A 78 -11.38 -5.39 3.94
N SER A 79 -11.56 -5.74 5.20
CA SER A 79 -11.49 -4.83 6.36
C SER A 79 -10.10 -4.77 7.00
N GLY A 80 -9.11 -5.42 6.41
CA GLY A 80 -7.74 -5.45 6.91
C GLY A 80 -7.01 -4.13 6.69
N ASN A 81 -6.19 -3.73 7.66
CA ASN A 81 -5.43 -2.48 7.62
C ASN A 81 -4.06 -2.62 6.92
N SER A 82 -3.74 -3.79 6.36
CA SER A 82 -2.45 -4.00 5.70
C SER A 82 -2.46 -3.40 4.30
N VAL A 83 -1.83 -2.24 4.17
CA VAL A 83 -1.66 -1.54 2.89
C VAL A 83 -0.41 -2.03 2.16
N HIS A 84 0.62 -2.37 2.91
CA HIS A 84 1.92 -2.74 2.39
C HIS A 84 2.67 -3.65 3.37
N GLN A 85 3.46 -4.57 2.83
CA GLN A 85 4.41 -5.38 3.60
C GLN A 85 5.78 -5.27 2.95
N GLU A 86 6.78 -4.91 3.75
CA GLU A 86 8.17 -4.84 3.31
C GLU A 86 9.11 -5.33 4.41
N LYS A 87 10.37 -5.59 4.05
CA LYS A 87 11.38 -5.95 5.03
C LYS A 87 11.69 -4.77 5.94
N LEU A 88 11.91 -5.03 7.23
CA LEU A 88 12.21 -3.99 8.22
C LEU A 88 13.36 -3.06 7.79
N VAL A 89 14.41 -3.62 7.18
CA VAL A 89 15.56 -2.83 6.67
C VAL A 89 15.15 -1.83 5.58
N GLN A 90 14.21 -2.20 4.71
CA GLN A 90 13.70 -1.30 3.66
C GLN A 90 12.85 -0.19 4.26
N PHE A 91 12.04 -0.53 5.28
CA PHE A 91 11.24 0.46 6.00
C PHE A 91 12.13 1.42 6.80
N GLU A 92 13.17 0.92 7.49
CA GLU A 92 14.18 1.74 8.18
C GLU A 92 14.85 2.73 7.21
N SER A 93 15.29 2.25 6.03
CA SER A 93 15.87 3.10 5.00
C SER A 93 14.91 4.22 4.55
N PHE A 94 13.64 3.89 4.37
CA PHE A 94 12.60 4.86 4.03
C PHE A 94 12.43 5.92 5.13
N LEU A 95 12.32 5.51 6.40
CA LEU A 95 12.20 6.43 7.53
C LEU A 95 13.39 7.39 7.62
N ASN A 96 14.60 6.88 7.42
CA ASN A 96 15.81 7.71 7.35
C ASN A 96 15.74 8.74 6.22
N THR A 97 15.28 8.35 5.03
CA THR A 97 15.09 9.28 3.91
C THR A 97 14.07 10.37 4.22
N CYS A 98 13.04 10.05 5.00
CA CYS A 98 12.04 11.02 5.47
C CYS A 98 12.53 11.90 6.64
N GLY A 99 13.75 11.70 7.15
CA GLY A 99 14.34 12.48 8.24
C GLY A 99 13.84 12.07 9.63
N VAL A 100 13.27 10.87 9.78
CA VAL A 100 12.88 10.33 11.08
C VAL A 100 14.15 10.04 11.89
N SER A 101 14.17 10.44 13.16
CA SER A 101 15.36 10.27 13.99
C SER A 101 15.67 8.79 14.29
N ASN A 102 16.95 8.48 14.46
CA ASN A 102 17.39 7.13 14.84
C ASN A 102 16.75 6.64 16.15
N GLU A 103 16.43 7.54 17.07
CA GLU A 103 15.75 7.20 18.31
C GLU A 103 14.36 6.62 18.03
N ILE A 104 13.55 7.27 17.20
CA ILE A 104 12.22 6.80 16.81
C ILE A 104 12.31 5.48 16.01
N ILE A 105 13.29 5.37 15.12
CA ILE A 105 13.55 4.13 14.39
C ILE A 105 13.88 2.97 15.34
N ASN A 106 14.69 3.22 16.37
CA ASN A 106 14.99 2.22 17.38
C ASN A 106 13.74 1.81 18.18
N TYR A 107 12.86 2.75 18.55
CA TYR A 107 11.58 2.41 19.21
C TYR A 107 10.68 1.54 18.32
N LEU A 108 10.63 1.82 17.01
CA LEU A 108 9.91 0.97 16.06
C LEU A 108 10.52 -0.43 15.94
N LYS A 109 11.85 -0.55 15.99
CA LYS A 109 12.55 -1.85 16.00
C LYS A 109 12.27 -2.61 17.28
N GLU A 110 12.35 -1.97 18.44
CA GLU A 110 11.97 -2.58 19.73
C GLU A 110 10.52 -3.07 19.73
N PHE A 111 9.59 -2.27 19.17
CA PHE A 111 8.20 -2.67 18.99
C PHE A 111 8.05 -3.87 18.05
N HIS A 112 8.78 -3.87 16.93
CA HIS A 112 8.75 -4.95 15.95
C HIS A 112 9.23 -6.29 16.53
N TYR A 113 10.36 -6.27 17.22
CA TYR A 113 10.93 -7.47 17.82
C TYR A 113 10.21 -7.87 19.11
N GLY A 114 9.85 -6.90 19.95
CA GLY A 114 9.12 -7.13 21.20
C GLY A 114 9.91 -7.91 22.25
N ASP A 115 11.22 -8.02 22.09
CA ASP A 115 12.15 -8.82 22.91
C ASP A 115 13.15 -7.95 23.74
N GLY A 116 12.93 -6.64 23.74
CA GLY A 116 13.77 -5.66 24.43
C GLY A 116 15.03 -5.28 23.64
N SER A 117 15.16 -5.73 22.38
CA SER A 117 16.27 -5.40 21.50
C SER A 117 15.83 -4.63 20.26
N THR A 118 16.79 -4.13 19.48
CA THR A 118 16.57 -3.51 18.18
C THR A 118 17.00 -4.39 16.99
N ASP A 119 17.41 -5.63 17.25
CA ASP A 119 17.95 -6.57 16.25
C ASP A 119 17.35 -7.99 16.33
N GLY A 120 16.46 -8.23 17.31
CA GLY A 120 15.80 -9.52 17.50
C GLY A 120 16.63 -10.54 18.29
N ASN A 121 17.71 -10.10 18.96
CA ASN A 121 18.60 -10.96 19.76
C ASN A 121 18.40 -10.73 21.27
N GLY A 122 17.24 -10.21 21.67
CA GLY A 122 16.88 -9.92 23.06
C GLY A 122 16.35 -11.13 23.84
N GLY A 123 15.44 -10.88 24.77
CA GLY A 123 14.78 -11.90 25.58
C GLY A 123 13.54 -12.51 24.91
N ASP A 124 12.63 -13.04 25.72
CA ASP A 124 11.37 -13.59 25.24
C ASP A 124 10.49 -12.48 24.62
N ARG A 125 9.95 -12.77 23.45
CA ARG A 125 9.09 -11.85 22.73
C ARG A 125 7.74 -11.67 23.43
N ILE A 126 7.40 -10.42 23.74
CA ILE A 126 6.07 -10.04 24.23
C ILE A 126 5.14 -9.64 23.10
N ARG A 127 3.83 -9.66 23.36
CA ARG A 127 2.82 -9.23 22.38
C ARG A 127 2.87 -7.71 22.17
N ALA A 128 2.53 -7.25 20.96
CA ALA A 128 2.50 -5.83 20.62
C ALA A 128 1.66 -5.00 21.62
N SER A 129 0.48 -5.48 22.02
CA SER A 129 -0.38 -4.79 22.99
C SER A 129 0.29 -4.67 24.39
N GLN A 130 1.06 -5.66 24.77
CA GLN A 130 1.80 -5.63 26.05
C GLN A 130 2.97 -4.64 25.97
N TRP A 131 3.71 -4.65 24.86
CA TRP A 131 4.79 -3.68 24.64
C TRP A 131 4.27 -2.24 24.65
N GLN A 132 3.13 -1.98 23.96
CA GLN A 132 2.50 -0.66 23.96
C GLN A 132 2.09 -0.20 25.37
N ALA A 133 1.50 -1.10 26.17
CA ALA A 133 1.11 -0.78 27.54
C ALA A 133 2.32 -0.46 28.45
N GLN A 134 3.46 -1.09 28.21
CA GLN A 134 4.71 -0.86 28.95
C GLN A 134 5.48 0.38 28.49
N ASN A 135 5.24 0.86 27.24
CA ASN A 135 6.01 1.94 26.63
C ASN A 135 5.11 3.07 26.06
N PRO A 136 4.16 3.64 26.84
CA PRO A 136 3.20 4.61 26.32
C PRO A 136 3.85 5.89 25.79
N GLN A 137 4.96 6.33 26.40
CA GLN A 137 5.70 7.51 25.95
C GLN A 137 6.38 7.27 24.59
N LYS A 138 6.98 6.09 24.37
CA LYS A 138 7.58 5.73 23.08
C LYS A 138 6.51 5.67 21.99
N ILE A 139 5.33 5.13 22.28
CA ILE A 139 4.19 5.11 21.35
C ILE A 139 3.76 6.53 20.96
N THR A 140 3.66 7.45 21.93
CA THR A 140 3.34 8.85 21.64
C THR A 140 4.37 9.46 20.70
N GLN A 141 5.65 9.31 21.00
CA GLN A 141 6.74 9.85 20.17
C GLN A 141 6.77 9.24 18.75
N ILE A 142 6.54 7.94 18.63
CA ILE A 142 6.39 7.27 17.33
C ILE A 142 5.22 7.88 16.54
N ASN A 143 4.06 8.02 17.18
CA ASN A 143 2.87 8.57 16.53
C ASN A 143 3.09 10.02 16.09
N ASP A 144 3.69 10.85 16.92
CA ASP A 144 3.98 12.24 16.61
C ASP A 144 4.94 12.35 15.42
N ALA A 145 5.97 11.51 15.38
CA ALA A 145 6.94 11.50 14.28
C ALA A 145 6.34 11.02 12.96
N LEU A 146 5.44 10.00 13.00
CA LEU A 146 4.84 9.42 11.81
C LEU A 146 3.61 10.17 11.29
N ASN A 147 2.96 11.00 12.11
CA ASN A 147 1.78 11.79 11.74
C ASN A 147 2.11 13.21 11.23
N THR A 148 3.35 13.51 10.93
CA THR A 148 3.69 14.77 10.25
C THR A 148 3.16 14.76 8.81
N GLU A 149 2.77 15.93 8.28
CA GLU A 149 2.26 16.06 6.91
C GLU A 149 3.24 15.48 5.88
N ASN A 150 4.52 15.79 6.01
CA ASN A 150 5.56 15.25 5.13
C ASN A 150 5.63 13.73 5.18
N MET A 151 5.63 13.13 6.39
CA MET A 151 5.71 11.67 6.56
C MET A 151 4.47 10.98 6.00
N LEU A 152 3.29 11.57 6.18
CA LEU A 152 2.04 11.05 5.60
C LEU A 152 2.07 11.11 4.08
N MET A 153 2.50 12.21 3.47
CA MET A 153 2.62 12.37 2.01
C MET A 153 3.61 11.39 1.41
N GLU A 154 4.80 11.25 2.00
CA GLU A 154 5.81 10.29 1.53
C GLU A 154 5.34 8.83 1.68
N SER A 155 4.63 8.51 2.77
CA SER A 155 4.04 7.18 2.97
C SER A 155 2.95 6.89 1.94
N LEU A 156 2.06 7.84 1.64
CA LEU A 156 1.04 7.70 0.61
C LEU A 156 1.68 7.50 -0.76
N ASN A 157 2.66 8.33 -1.12
CA ASN A 157 3.38 8.20 -2.38
C ASN A 157 4.01 6.80 -2.50
N ARG A 158 4.82 6.41 -1.52
CA ARG A 158 5.54 5.14 -1.54
C ARG A 158 4.61 3.92 -1.53
N PHE A 159 3.65 3.89 -0.60
CA PHE A 159 2.91 2.66 -0.31
C PHE A 159 1.64 2.50 -1.14
N LEU A 160 1.05 3.61 -1.60
CA LEU A 160 -0.20 3.57 -2.38
C LEU A 160 0.03 3.84 -3.86
N PHE A 161 0.87 4.81 -4.23
CA PHE A 161 0.96 5.27 -5.61
C PHE A 161 2.18 4.74 -6.37
N MET A 162 3.38 4.83 -5.80
CA MET A 162 4.60 4.52 -6.55
C MET A 162 5.10 3.09 -6.37
N GLY A 163 4.81 2.46 -5.23
CA GLY A 163 5.38 1.17 -4.89
C GLY A 163 6.85 1.24 -4.50
N ASN A 164 7.46 0.09 -4.22
CA ASN A 164 8.91 0.01 -4.13
C ASN A 164 9.47 0.19 -5.52
N ILE A 165 10.07 1.35 -5.80
CA ILE A 165 10.92 1.50 -6.98
C ILE A 165 12.17 0.68 -6.65
N PRO A 166 12.48 -0.41 -7.37
CA PRO A 166 13.77 -1.08 -7.21
C PRO A 166 14.85 -0.07 -7.61
N ASN A 167 15.79 0.21 -6.70
CA ASN A 167 17.03 0.87 -7.07
C ASN A 167 17.87 -0.08 -7.90
#